data_766f4cb0c3a217696ea4c99e778be988
#
_entry.id   766f4cb0c3a217696ea4c99e778be988
#
_cell.length_a   1.000
_cell.length_b   1.000
_cell.length_c   1.000
_cell.angle_alpha   90.00
_cell.angle_beta   90.00
_cell.angle_gamma   90.00
#
_symmetry.space_group_name_H-M   'P 1'
#
loop_
_entity.id
_entity.type
_entity.pdbx_description
1 polymer ?
#
loop_
_entity_poly.entity_id
_entity_poly.type
_entity_poly.pdbx_seq_one_letter_code
_entity_poly.pdbx_strand_id
1 'polypeptide(L)' 'MGRKDHTNKTREVAAQLAADGWIEARRGPGDHVQYKHPIKKGRVTLDRGAKEIPTGTLRSIYRQADWKW' A
#
# COMPACT_ATOMS: atom_id res chain seq x y z
N MET A 1 -11.18 -5.49 -21.62
CA MET A 1 -10.95 -4.71 -21.13
C MET A 1 -9.83 -4.62 -20.48
N GLY A 2 -9.17 -5.08 -20.26
CA GLY A 2 -8.04 -5.02 -19.78
C GLY A 2 -7.63 -3.87 -19.02
N ARG A 3 -8.46 -3.07 -18.68
CA ARG A 3 -8.09 -2.01 -18.07
C ARG A 3 -7.56 -2.31 -16.79
N LYS A 4 -6.63 -1.72 -16.34
CA LYS A 4 -6.10 -1.88 -15.15
C LYS A 4 -6.60 -0.93 -14.29
N ASP A 5 -7.56 -1.09 -13.54
CA ASP A 5 -8.10 -0.16 -12.66
C ASP A 5 -7.53 -0.35 -11.31
N HIS A 6 -6.40 0.21 -11.09
CA HIS A 6 -5.81 0.19 -9.76
C HIS A 6 -6.47 1.27 -8.93
N THR A 7 -7.17 0.89 -7.89
CA THR A 7 -7.76 1.88 -7.02
C THR A 7 -6.67 2.75 -6.40
N ASN A 8 -6.92 4.04 -6.31
CA ASN A 8 -6.01 4.95 -5.64
C ASN A 8 -6.59 5.44 -4.33
N LYS A 9 -7.68 4.82 -3.86
CA LYS A 9 -8.26 5.23 -2.59
C LYS A 9 -7.48 4.59 -1.47
N THR A 10 -6.98 5.43 -0.58
CA THR A 10 -6.11 4.96 0.50
C THR A 10 -6.71 3.83 1.30
N ARG A 11 -7.98 3.96 1.68
CA ARG A 11 -8.59 2.90 2.49
C ARG A 11 -8.73 1.59 1.74
N GLU A 12 -8.90 1.65 0.43
CA GLU A 12 -9.01 0.44 -0.36
C GLU A 12 -7.65 -0.22 -0.53
N VAL A 13 -6.60 0.59 -0.67
CA VAL A 13 -5.25 0.05 -0.75
C VAL A 13 -4.85 -0.56 0.60
N ALA A 14 -5.25 0.06 1.70
CA ALA A 14 -5.00 -0.51 3.02
C ALA A 14 -5.69 -1.86 3.17
N ALA A 15 -6.92 -1.99 2.68
CA ALA A 15 -7.64 -3.26 2.73
C ALA A 15 -6.96 -4.30 1.84
N GLN A 16 -6.45 -3.87 0.70
CA GLN A 16 -5.73 -4.75 -0.20
C GLN A 16 -4.44 -5.27 0.44
N LEU A 17 -3.73 -4.40 1.16
CA LEU A 17 -2.54 -4.81 1.89
C LEU A 17 -2.89 -5.85 2.95
N ALA A 18 -3.93 -5.59 3.73
CA ALA A 18 -4.34 -6.52 4.78
C ALA A 18 -4.73 -7.87 4.17
N ALA A 19 -5.44 -7.86 3.06
CA ALA A 19 -5.87 -9.09 2.41
C ALA A 19 -4.68 -9.90 1.90
N ASP A 20 -3.57 -9.23 1.55
CA ASP A 20 -2.38 -9.89 1.07
C ASP A 20 -1.45 -10.34 2.22
N GLY A 21 -1.82 -10.07 3.45
CA GLY A 21 -1.02 -10.50 4.60
C GLY A 21 -0.09 -9.46 5.18
N TRP A 22 -0.18 -8.20 4.69
CA TRP A 22 0.65 -7.14 5.23
C TRP A 22 0.11 -6.69 6.58
N ILE A 23 1.00 -6.45 7.51
CA ILE A 23 0.64 -6.11 8.87
C ILE A 23 1.26 -4.78 9.24
N GLU A 24 0.52 -3.94 9.92
CA GLU A 24 1.05 -2.67 10.37
C GLU A 24 2.17 -2.94 11.36
N ALA A 25 3.36 -2.48 11.03
CA ALA A 25 4.52 -2.71 11.86
C ALA A 25 4.90 -1.48 12.67
N ARG A 26 4.66 -0.29 12.13
CA ARG A 26 5.08 0.90 12.79
C ARG A 26 4.32 2.09 12.29
N ARG A 27 3.99 3.01 13.18
CA ARG A 27 3.40 4.26 12.78
C ARG A 27 4.46 5.32 12.94
N GLY A 28 4.70 6.06 11.88
CA GLY A 28 5.63 7.15 11.90
C GLY A 28 4.95 8.43 12.28
N PRO A 29 5.61 9.55 12.12
CA PRO A 29 5.03 10.85 12.38
C PRO A 29 3.83 11.07 11.47
N GLY A 30 2.84 11.76 11.96
CA GLY A 30 1.65 12.01 11.19
C GLY A 30 0.88 10.71 10.97
N ASP A 31 0.45 10.50 9.74
CA ASP A 31 -0.36 9.34 9.43
C ASP A 31 0.36 8.30 8.57
N HIS A 32 1.67 8.35 8.58
CA HIS A 32 2.43 7.37 7.81
C HIS A 32 2.49 6.05 8.59
N VAL A 33 2.18 4.97 7.92
CA VAL A 33 2.17 3.65 8.53
C VAL A 33 3.06 2.74 7.71
N GLN A 34 3.95 2.02 8.36
CA GLN A 34 4.78 1.05 7.69
C GLN A 34 4.20 -0.33 7.90
N TYR A 35 4.16 -1.10 6.82
CA TYR A 35 3.65 -2.46 6.85
C TYR A 35 4.78 -3.43 6.57
N LYS A 36 4.71 -4.60 7.15
CA LYS A 36 5.64 -5.66 6.84
C LYS A 36 4.87 -6.95 6.59
N HIS A 37 5.49 -7.89 5.97
CA HIS A 37 4.86 -9.14 5.57
C HIS A 37 5.66 -10.31 6.15
N PRO A 38 4.99 -11.37 6.58
CA PRO A 38 5.71 -12.52 7.16
C PRO A 38 6.55 -13.27 6.15
N ILE A 39 6.23 -13.18 4.87
CA ILE A 39 6.95 -13.89 3.83
C ILE A 39 7.65 -12.96 2.87
N LYS A 40 6.98 -11.94 2.38
CA LYS A 40 7.56 -11.03 1.42
C LYS A 40 8.55 -10.11 2.09
N LYS A 41 9.67 -9.82 1.43
CA LYS A 41 10.66 -8.94 1.98
C LYS A 41 10.27 -7.52 1.72
N GLY A 42 10.89 -6.61 2.37
CA GLY A 42 10.65 -5.20 2.15
C GLY A 42 9.56 -4.65 3.04
N ARG A 43 9.24 -3.41 2.80
CA ARG A 43 8.26 -2.72 3.58
C ARG A 43 7.42 -1.85 2.69
N VAL A 44 6.19 -1.62 3.07
CA VAL A 44 5.30 -0.73 2.36
C VAL A 44 4.98 0.42 3.29
N THR A 45 5.06 1.65 2.79
CA THR A 45 4.68 2.82 3.56
C THR A 45 3.44 3.43 2.94
N LEU A 46 2.43 3.67 3.74
CA LEU A 46 1.18 4.23 3.29
C LEU A 46 0.79 5.40 4.18
N ASP A 47 0.41 6.52 3.55
CA ASP A 47 -0.07 7.68 4.29
C ASP A 47 -1.57 7.48 4.49
N ARG A 48 -1.95 7.07 5.69
CA ARG A 48 -3.35 6.80 6.00
C ARG A 48 -4.19 8.05 6.14
N GLY A 49 -3.56 9.20 6.23
CA GLY A 49 -4.28 10.46 6.34
C GLY A 49 -4.73 11.03 5.02
N ALA A 50 -4.16 10.57 3.92
CA ALA A 50 -4.55 11.04 2.61
C ALA A 50 -5.72 10.22 2.12
N LYS A 51 -6.66 10.86 1.42
CA LYS A 51 -7.80 10.14 0.89
C LYS A 51 -7.42 9.38 -0.36
N GLU A 52 -6.57 9.96 -1.16
CA GLU A 52 -6.17 9.37 -2.42
C GLU A 52 -4.66 9.36 -2.53
N ILE A 53 -4.14 8.43 -3.31
CA ILE A 53 -2.71 8.24 -3.48
C ILE A 53 -2.33 8.66 -4.89
N PRO A 54 -1.35 9.54 -5.04
CA PRO A 54 -0.88 9.91 -6.38
C PRO A 54 -0.36 8.70 -7.13
N THR A 55 -0.49 8.73 -8.44
CA THR A 55 -0.12 7.57 -9.27
C THR A 55 1.31 7.10 -9.04
N GLY A 56 2.26 8.02 -8.98
CA GLY A 56 3.66 7.62 -8.78
C GLY A 56 3.86 6.91 -7.45
N THR A 57 3.21 7.41 -6.41
CA THR A 57 3.29 6.79 -5.10
C THR A 57 2.60 5.42 -5.12
N LEU A 58 1.47 5.32 -5.81
CA LEU A 58 0.75 4.06 -5.90
C LEU A 58 1.60 3.00 -6.62
N ARG A 59 2.31 3.41 -7.68
CA ARG A 59 3.18 2.47 -8.37
C ARG A 59 4.30 1.99 -7.46
N SER A 60 4.83 2.88 -6.62
CA SER A 60 5.86 2.50 -5.66
C SER A 60 5.32 1.50 -4.65
N ILE A 61 4.08 1.70 -4.19
CA ILE A 61 3.46 0.76 -3.26
C ILE A 61 3.31 -0.60 -3.91
N TYR A 62 2.88 -0.65 -5.16
CA TYR A 62 2.72 -1.91 -5.87
C TYR A 62 4.06 -2.63 -5.99
N ARG A 63 5.13 -1.87 -6.30
CA ARG A 63 6.44 -2.47 -6.40
C ARG A 63 6.90 -3.00 -5.05
N GLN A 64 6.72 -2.22 -3.98
CA GLN A 64 7.12 -2.64 -2.65
C GLN A 64 6.34 -3.86 -2.18
N ALA A 65 5.07 -3.93 -2.52
CA ALA A 65 4.22 -5.04 -2.11
C ALA A 65 4.36 -6.26 -3.01
N ASP A 66 5.13 -6.12 -4.07
CA ASP A 66 5.33 -7.19 -5.03
C ASP A 66 4.00 -7.51 -5.74
N TRP A 67 3.26 -6.49 -6.06
CA TRP A 67 2.02 -6.62 -6.80
C TRP A 67 2.25 -6.23 -8.25
N LYS A 68 1.56 -6.89 -9.15
CA LYS A 68 1.69 -6.56 -10.53
C LYS A 68 0.98 -5.29 -10.83
N TRP A 69 1.62 -4.38 -11.50
CA TRP A 69 0.97 -3.16 -11.94
C TRP A 69 0.14 -3.43 -13.19
#